data_1d7854169c428f719e246a4b6d83a696
#
_entry.id   1d7854169c428f719e246a4b6d83a696
#
_cell.length_a   1.000
_cell.length_b   1.000
_cell.length_c   1.000
_cell.angle_alpha   90.00
_cell.angle_beta   90.00
_cell.angle_gamma   90.00
#
_symmetry.space_group_name_H-M   'P 1'
#
loop_
_entity.id
_entity.type
_entity.pdbx_description
1 polymer ?
#
loop_
_entity_poly.entity_id
_entity_poly.type
_entity_poly.pdbx_seq_one_letter_code
_entity_poly.pdbx_strand_id
1 'polypeptide(L)'
;MEKKKFDFNSVIGFALIFGIILWMMVNNQKSELKEREEKAKKEQVEKQQKAKQQEVKQVVETLKDTTVNDTVKLKKLQGSLGSFAYSATLPSAKEDFTTLENEFLVLKIANKGGYIAEATLKNFKKFDKNSGQLVELIKNNNASFNLQLQTKDNRVLNTKDLFFTPELTKDDGNQILSMKLKASENSFLEYKYVLKPNDYMLDFDVRSQGLNTVLNTGKPVDFNWDL
;
A
#
# COMPACT_ATOMS: atom_id res chain seq x y z
N MET A 1 -73.59 -31.80 20.58
CA MET A 1 -72.67 -30.74 20.11
C MET A 1 -71.93 -30.19 21.33
N GLU A 2 -70.72 -30.68 21.51
CA GLU A 2 -69.84 -30.17 22.60
C GLU A 2 -69.27 -28.79 22.22
N LYS A 3 -69.61 -27.79 23.08
CA LYS A 3 -69.00 -26.46 22.95
C LYS A 3 -67.55 -26.54 23.42
N LYS A 4 -66.53 -26.50 22.46
CA LYS A 4 -65.14 -26.32 22.79
C LYS A 4 -64.97 -25.07 23.65
N LYS A 5 -64.55 -25.25 24.91
CA LYS A 5 -64.19 -24.13 25.80
C LYS A 5 -62.92 -23.49 25.25
N PHE A 6 -62.99 -22.19 25.01
CA PHE A 6 -61.88 -21.40 24.55
C PHE A 6 -60.87 -21.32 25.69
N ASP A 7 -59.66 -21.89 25.46
CA ASP A 7 -58.58 -21.93 26.47
C ASP A 7 -57.81 -20.60 26.46
N PHE A 8 -58.13 -19.73 27.40
CA PHE A 8 -57.58 -18.39 27.50
C PHE A 8 -56.05 -18.39 27.69
N ASN A 9 -55.50 -19.42 28.36
CA ASN A 9 -54.08 -19.58 28.57
C ASN A 9 -53.32 -19.84 27.25
N SER A 10 -53.98 -20.57 26.33
CA SER A 10 -53.40 -20.85 24.99
C SER A 10 -53.31 -19.56 24.16
N VAL A 11 -54.32 -18.66 24.26
CA VAL A 11 -54.32 -17.37 23.54
C VAL A 11 -53.25 -16.44 24.06
N ILE A 12 -53.00 -16.40 25.36
CA ILE A 12 -51.93 -15.60 25.96
C ILE A 12 -50.56 -16.13 25.51
N GLY A 13 -50.36 -17.45 25.47
CA GLY A 13 -49.14 -18.08 24.96
C GLY A 13 -48.86 -17.72 23.51
N PHE A 14 -49.88 -17.78 22.65
CA PHE A 14 -49.72 -17.36 21.24
C PHE A 14 -49.41 -15.88 21.08
N ALA A 15 -50.04 -14.99 21.87
CA ALA A 15 -49.79 -13.57 21.83
C ALA A 15 -48.36 -13.20 22.26
N LEU A 16 -47.80 -13.89 23.26
CA LEU A 16 -46.41 -13.70 23.69
C LEU A 16 -45.42 -14.16 22.63
N ILE A 17 -45.63 -15.35 22.04
CA ILE A 17 -44.78 -15.86 20.97
C ILE A 17 -44.79 -14.91 19.75
N PHE A 18 -45.96 -14.43 19.35
CA PHE A 18 -46.11 -13.51 18.24
C PHE A 18 -45.44 -12.16 18.53
N GLY A 19 -45.52 -11.65 19.76
CA GLY A 19 -44.83 -10.45 20.22
C GLY A 19 -43.29 -10.57 20.13
N ILE A 20 -42.77 -11.73 20.55
CA ILE A 20 -41.32 -12.01 20.45
C ILE A 20 -40.86 -12.08 18.98
N ILE A 21 -41.65 -12.76 18.13
CA ILE A 21 -41.32 -12.87 16.69
C ILE A 21 -41.32 -11.48 16.02
N LEU A 22 -42.31 -10.64 16.30
CA LEU A 22 -42.39 -9.28 15.79
C LEU A 22 -41.22 -8.42 16.30
N TRP A 23 -40.89 -8.51 17.58
CA TRP A 23 -39.74 -7.80 18.14
C TRP A 23 -38.43 -8.23 17.48
N MET A 24 -38.25 -9.54 17.29
CA MET A 24 -37.06 -10.10 16.63
C MET A 24 -36.96 -9.66 15.16
N MET A 25 -38.07 -9.62 14.44
CA MET A 25 -38.14 -9.17 13.05
C MET A 25 -37.79 -7.68 12.91
N VAL A 26 -38.32 -6.82 13.79
CA VAL A 26 -37.98 -5.38 13.78
C VAL A 26 -36.54 -5.12 14.18
N ASN A 27 -36.01 -5.90 15.12
CA ASN A 27 -34.63 -5.75 15.57
C ASN A 27 -33.63 -6.23 14.50
N ASN A 28 -33.93 -7.32 13.79
CA ASN A 28 -33.13 -7.78 12.66
C ASN A 28 -33.12 -6.79 11.49
N GLN A 29 -34.26 -6.17 11.15
CA GLN A 29 -34.32 -5.15 10.11
C GLN A 29 -33.42 -3.94 10.42
N LYS A 30 -33.36 -3.51 11.69
CA LYS A 30 -32.47 -2.41 12.10
C LYS A 30 -31.00 -2.75 12.01
N SER A 31 -30.62 -4.00 12.27
CA SER A 31 -29.22 -4.45 12.14
C SER A 31 -28.79 -4.56 10.67
N GLU A 32 -29.66 -5.09 9.80
CA GLU A 32 -29.40 -5.18 8.36
C GLU A 32 -29.30 -3.79 7.70
N LEU A 33 -30.13 -2.83 8.09
CA LEU A 33 -30.07 -1.47 7.58
C LEU A 33 -28.75 -0.78 7.96
N LYS A 34 -28.31 -0.92 9.22
CA LYS A 34 -27.01 -0.39 9.66
C LYS A 34 -25.84 -1.03 8.90
N GLU A 35 -25.88 -2.34 8.72
CA GLU A 35 -24.83 -3.06 7.99
C GLU A 35 -24.78 -2.65 6.50
N ARG A 36 -25.94 -2.42 5.86
CA ARG A 36 -26.02 -1.90 4.49
C ARG A 36 -25.52 -0.46 4.38
N GLU A 37 -25.84 0.40 5.34
CA GLU A 37 -25.33 1.78 5.39
C GLU A 37 -23.82 1.82 5.60
N GLU A 38 -23.26 0.97 6.48
CA GLU A 38 -21.83 0.86 6.68
C GLU A 38 -21.11 0.31 5.45
N LYS A 39 -21.67 -0.72 4.79
CA LYS A 39 -21.13 -1.25 3.53
C LYS A 39 -21.17 -0.20 2.41
N ALA A 40 -22.30 0.52 2.26
CA ALA A 40 -22.41 1.58 1.27
C ALA A 40 -21.42 2.73 1.52
N LYS A 41 -21.23 3.14 2.79
CA LYS A 41 -20.21 4.13 3.16
C LYS A 41 -18.78 3.64 2.86
N LYS A 42 -18.46 2.38 3.19
CA LYS A 42 -17.16 1.78 2.88
C LYS A 42 -16.92 1.73 1.38
N GLU A 43 -17.89 1.29 0.58
CA GLU A 43 -17.78 1.26 -0.89
C GLU A 43 -17.62 2.66 -1.50
N GLN A 44 -18.32 3.67 -0.99
CA GLN A 44 -18.16 5.05 -1.47
C GLN A 44 -16.78 5.60 -1.14
N VAL A 45 -16.28 5.35 0.07
CA VAL A 45 -14.92 5.75 0.48
C VAL A 45 -13.88 5.03 -0.38
N GLU A 46 -14.05 3.73 -0.62
CA GLU A 46 -13.13 2.94 -1.45
C GLU A 46 -13.14 3.39 -2.92
N LYS A 47 -14.32 3.69 -3.49
CA LYS A 47 -14.43 4.25 -4.85
C LYS A 47 -13.78 5.62 -4.98
N GLN A 48 -13.96 6.49 -3.98
CA GLN A 48 -13.31 7.80 -3.96
C GLN A 48 -11.79 7.69 -3.81
N GLN A 49 -11.32 6.74 -2.98
CA GLN A 49 -9.90 6.47 -2.83
C GLN A 49 -9.28 5.92 -4.12
N LYS A 50 -9.93 4.96 -4.78
CA LYS A 50 -9.48 4.42 -6.07
C LYS A 50 -9.44 5.48 -7.18
N ALA A 51 -10.44 6.37 -7.25
CA ALA A 51 -10.46 7.46 -8.20
C ALA A 51 -9.30 8.46 -7.98
N LYS A 52 -9.05 8.85 -6.71
CA LYS A 52 -7.90 9.71 -6.36
C LYS A 52 -6.55 9.04 -6.62
N GLN A 53 -6.44 7.74 -6.40
CA GLN A 53 -5.22 6.98 -6.70
C GLN A 53 -4.95 6.90 -8.20
N GLN A 54 -5.99 6.74 -9.03
CA GLN A 54 -5.86 6.77 -10.49
C GLN A 54 -5.42 8.14 -10.99
N GLU A 55 -5.94 9.22 -10.40
CA GLU A 55 -5.55 10.59 -10.73
C GLU A 55 -4.06 10.84 -10.40
N VAL A 56 -3.58 10.40 -9.22
CA VAL A 56 -2.17 10.49 -8.84
C VAL A 56 -1.28 9.73 -9.82
N LYS A 57 -1.68 8.51 -10.20
CA LYS A 57 -0.92 7.69 -11.14
C LYS A 57 -0.83 8.34 -12.53
N GLN A 58 -1.94 8.87 -13.04
CA GLN A 58 -1.96 9.60 -14.31
C GLN A 58 -1.11 10.86 -14.27
N VAL A 59 -1.12 11.62 -13.16
CA VAL A 59 -0.30 12.83 -13.03
C VAL A 59 1.18 12.50 -13.05
N VAL A 60 1.61 11.44 -12.35
CA VAL A 60 3.01 11.00 -12.37
C VAL A 60 3.44 10.53 -13.77
N GLU A 61 2.56 9.85 -14.51
CA GLU A 61 2.84 9.39 -15.86
C GLU A 61 2.87 10.52 -16.92
N THR A 62 1.94 11.50 -16.83
CA THR A 62 1.87 12.62 -17.79
C THR A 62 3.01 13.62 -17.65
N LEU A 63 3.79 13.58 -16.56
CA LEU A 63 4.94 14.46 -16.36
C LEU A 63 6.17 14.06 -17.18
N LYS A 64 6.11 12.96 -17.91
CA LYS A 64 7.15 12.54 -18.89
C LYS A 64 7.15 13.40 -20.16
N ASP A 65 6.09 14.20 -20.39
CA ASP A 65 5.98 15.04 -21.57
C ASP A 65 6.70 16.39 -21.37
N THR A 66 7.73 16.62 -22.18
CA THR A 66 8.76 17.69 -22.04
C THR A 66 8.27 19.11 -22.39
N THR A 67 6.98 19.32 -22.68
CA THR A 67 6.47 20.58 -23.24
C THR A 67 5.74 21.48 -22.25
N VAL A 68 5.56 21.06 -20.99
CA VAL A 68 4.83 21.84 -19.97
C VAL A 68 5.80 22.66 -19.12
N ASN A 69 5.50 23.96 -18.96
CA ASN A 69 6.27 24.88 -18.12
C ASN A 69 6.45 24.32 -16.71
N ASP A 70 7.69 24.28 -16.20
CA ASP A 70 8.07 23.67 -14.92
C ASP A 70 7.22 24.14 -13.72
N THR A 71 6.78 25.41 -13.75
CA THR A 71 5.92 25.97 -12.70
C THR A 71 4.52 25.34 -12.68
N VAL A 72 3.94 25.06 -13.84
CA VAL A 72 2.62 24.42 -13.97
C VAL A 72 2.73 22.95 -13.55
N LYS A 73 3.81 22.30 -13.94
CA LYS A 73 4.16 20.92 -13.58
C LYS A 73 4.28 20.75 -12.07
N LEU A 74 5.02 21.65 -11.41
CA LEU A 74 5.19 21.64 -9.96
C LEU A 74 3.87 21.86 -9.21
N LYS A 75 3.05 22.82 -9.65
CA LYS A 75 1.72 23.07 -9.04
C LYS A 75 0.81 21.84 -9.16
N LYS A 76 0.82 21.17 -10.31
CA LYS A 76 0.03 19.95 -10.53
C LYS A 76 0.51 18.81 -9.62
N LEU A 77 1.82 18.62 -9.49
CA LEU A 77 2.41 17.67 -8.54
C LEU A 77 2.01 17.98 -7.10
N GLN A 78 2.11 19.22 -6.67
CA GLN A 78 1.72 19.64 -5.32
C GLN A 78 0.22 19.42 -5.07
N GLY A 79 -0.62 19.67 -6.08
CA GLY A 79 -2.06 19.39 -6.03
C GLY A 79 -2.35 17.91 -5.77
N SER A 80 -1.63 16.98 -6.42
CA SER A 80 -1.87 15.54 -6.34
C SER A 80 -1.12 14.86 -5.19
N LEU A 81 0.15 15.21 -4.96
CA LEU A 81 1.05 14.53 -4.03
C LEU A 81 1.23 15.27 -2.69
N GLY A 82 0.75 16.51 -2.58
CA GLY A 82 0.98 17.35 -1.41
C GLY A 82 2.47 17.56 -1.15
N SER A 83 2.93 17.38 0.10
CA SER A 83 4.34 17.52 0.47
C SER A 83 5.25 16.51 -0.24
N PHE A 84 4.75 15.32 -0.62
CA PHE A 84 5.55 14.32 -1.35
C PHE A 84 5.84 14.69 -2.81
N ALA A 85 5.26 15.78 -3.32
CA ALA A 85 5.68 16.38 -4.58
C ALA A 85 7.17 16.73 -4.60
N TYR A 86 7.76 17.02 -3.43
CA TYR A 86 9.20 17.27 -3.28
C TYR A 86 10.03 16.11 -3.82
N SER A 87 9.67 14.86 -3.49
CA SER A 87 10.38 13.67 -3.99
C SER A 87 10.36 13.58 -5.53
N ALA A 88 9.25 13.98 -6.16
CA ALA A 88 9.10 13.95 -7.61
C ALA A 88 9.88 15.06 -8.35
N THR A 89 10.42 16.05 -7.62
CA THR A 89 11.28 17.11 -8.20
C THR A 89 12.76 16.79 -8.14
N LEU A 90 13.15 15.72 -7.43
CA LEU A 90 14.54 15.36 -7.26
C LEU A 90 15.12 14.66 -8.51
N PRO A 91 16.44 14.74 -8.76
CA PRO A 91 17.09 14.07 -9.89
C PRO A 91 16.88 12.56 -9.94
N SER A 92 16.61 11.94 -8.77
CA SER A 92 16.29 10.52 -8.62
C SER A 92 14.87 10.15 -9.05
N ALA A 93 14.00 11.13 -9.37
CA ALA A 93 12.62 10.91 -9.80
C ALA A 93 12.54 10.42 -11.25
N LYS A 94 13.17 9.29 -11.52
CA LYS A 94 13.19 8.57 -12.80
C LYS A 94 13.08 7.08 -12.55
N GLU A 95 12.54 6.37 -13.53
CA GLU A 95 12.48 4.91 -13.49
C GLU A 95 13.88 4.35 -13.70
N ASP A 96 14.53 4.02 -12.61
CA ASP A 96 15.89 3.49 -12.54
C ASP A 96 15.97 2.47 -11.40
N PHE A 97 17.07 1.74 -11.31
CA PHE A 97 17.28 0.70 -10.32
C PHE A 97 18.61 0.91 -9.59
N THR A 98 18.61 0.61 -8.30
CA THR A 98 19.84 0.50 -7.51
C THR A 98 20.11 -0.97 -7.23
N THR A 99 21.33 -1.43 -7.49
CA THR A 99 21.74 -2.83 -7.29
C THR A 99 22.39 -3.01 -5.93
N LEU A 100 21.88 -4.00 -5.17
CA LEU A 100 22.53 -4.59 -4.01
C LEU A 100 23.00 -5.98 -4.39
N GLU A 101 24.25 -6.33 -4.10
CA GLU A 101 24.76 -7.67 -4.40
C GLU A 101 25.81 -8.15 -3.39
N ASN A 102 25.80 -9.44 -3.14
CA ASN A 102 26.83 -10.15 -2.43
C ASN A 102 27.27 -11.40 -3.24
N GLU A 103 27.94 -12.36 -2.63
CA GLU A 103 28.42 -13.58 -3.27
C GLU A 103 27.27 -14.48 -3.75
N PHE A 104 26.07 -14.35 -3.17
CA PHE A 104 24.92 -15.25 -3.39
C PHE A 104 23.77 -14.63 -4.14
N LEU A 105 23.54 -13.32 -3.97
CA LEU A 105 22.36 -12.60 -4.45
C LEU A 105 22.72 -11.40 -5.29
N VAL A 106 21.90 -11.13 -6.30
CA VAL A 106 21.80 -9.81 -6.96
C VAL A 106 20.34 -9.34 -6.80
N LEU A 107 20.16 -8.17 -6.22
CA LEU A 107 18.87 -7.52 -6.01
C LEU A 107 18.85 -6.18 -6.74
N LYS A 108 17.78 -5.89 -7.49
CA LYS A 108 17.53 -4.58 -8.08
C LYS A 108 16.33 -3.93 -7.40
N ILE A 109 16.56 -2.81 -6.79
CA ILE A 109 15.55 -2.01 -6.09
C ILE A 109 15.16 -0.84 -6.97
N ALA A 110 13.87 -0.72 -7.28
CA ALA A 110 13.35 0.33 -8.15
C ALA A 110 13.28 1.69 -7.42
N ASN A 111 13.69 2.76 -8.10
CA ASN A 111 13.52 4.12 -7.58
C ASN A 111 12.04 4.48 -7.44
N LYS A 112 11.18 4.03 -8.37
CA LYS A 112 9.73 4.13 -8.25
C LYS A 112 9.21 3.00 -7.36
N GLY A 113 8.63 3.36 -6.24
CA GLY A 113 8.08 2.42 -5.25
C GLY A 113 9.07 1.95 -4.19
N GLY A 114 10.36 2.04 -4.41
CA GLY A 114 11.39 1.66 -3.45
C GLY A 114 11.47 0.17 -3.14
N TYR A 115 10.83 -0.71 -3.93
CA TYR A 115 10.73 -2.15 -3.70
C TYR A 115 11.69 -2.97 -4.56
N ILE A 116 11.89 -4.24 -4.19
CA ILE A 116 12.72 -5.18 -4.95
C ILE A 116 11.98 -5.58 -6.24
N ALA A 117 12.50 -5.13 -7.38
CA ALA A 117 11.95 -5.41 -8.71
C ALA A 117 12.52 -6.70 -9.33
N GLU A 118 13.78 -7.02 -8.98
CA GLU A 118 14.43 -8.25 -9.43
C GLU A 118 15.27 -8.86 -8.28
N ALA A 119 15.23 -10.20 -8.17
CA ALA A 119 16.07 -10.95 -7.25
C ALA A 119 16.59 -12.21 -7.93
N THR A 120 17.91 -12.35 -8.03
CA THR A 120 18.57 -13.46 -8.73
C THR A 120 19.55 -14.16 -7.79
N LEU A 121 19.51 -15.49 -7.79
CA LEU A 121 20.47 -16.35 -7.09
C LEU A 121 21.68 -16.64 -7.95
N LYS A 122 22.87 -16.23 -7.52
CA LYS A 122 24.11 -16.38 -8.32
C LYS A 122 24.58 -17.85 -8.44
N ASN A 123 24.31 -18.65 -7.43
CA ASN A 123 24.84 -20.01 -7.31
C ASN A 123 23.83 -21.09 -7.71
N PHE A 124 22.64 -20.72 -8.19
CA PHE A 124 21.60 -21.66 -8.57
C PHE A 124 21.20 -21.48 -10.03
N LYS A 125 21.22 -22.58 -10.80
CA LYS A 125 20.73 -22.61 -12.17
C LYS A 125 19.34 -23.18 -12.25
N LYS A 126 18.55 -22.72 -13.22
CA LYS A 126 17.23 -23.27 -13.52
C LYS A 126 17.33 -24.76 -13.87
N PHE A 127 16.22 -25.48 -13.75
CA PHE A 127 16.15 -26.92 -14.00
C PHE A 127 16.71 -27.32 -15.37
N ASP A 128 16.47 -26.52 -16.41
CA ASP A 128 17.12 -26.71 -17.71
C ASP A 128 18.60 -26.33 -17.63
N LYS A 129 19.42 -27.34 -17.32
CA LYS A 129 20.88 -27.20 -17.18
C LYS A 129 21.57 -26.68 -18.44
N ASN A 130 20.98 -26.91 -19.62
CA ASN A 130 21.57 -26.49 -20.90
C ASN A 130 21.36 -25.00 -21.16
N SER A 131 20.37 -24.35 -20.52
CA SER A 131 20.15 -22.92 -20.65
C SER A 131 21.22 -22.06 -20.01
N GLY A 132 21.93 -22.58 -19.00
CA GLY A 132 22.90 -21.82 -18.19
C GLY A 132 22.26 -20.70 -17.35
N GLN A 133 20.95 -20.52 -17.41
CA GLN A 133 20.22 -19.43 -16.75
C GLN A 133 20.19 -19.60 -15.23
N LEU A 134 20.37 -18.48 -14.53
CA LEU A 134 20.27 -18.42 -13.08
C LEU A 134 18.82 -18.43 -12.61
N VAL A 135 18.60 -18.86 -11.37
CA VAL A 135 17.28 -18.80 -10.73
C VAL A 135 16.95 -17.36 -10.40
N GLU A 136 15.85 -16.87 -10.92
CA GLU A 136 15.26 -15.57 -10.66
C GLU A 136 14.04 -15.78 -9.75
N LEU A 137 14.14 -15.26 -8.51
CA LEU A 137 13.03 -15.33 -7.53
C LEU A 137 11.99 -14.24 -7.80
N ILE A 138 12.46 -13.05 -8.16
CA ILE A 138 11.62 -11.91 -8.53
C ILE A 138 12.04 -11.44 -9.91
N LYS A 139 11.06 -11.32 -10.82
CA LYS A 139 11.26 -10.87 -12.20
C LYS A 139 9.94 -10.43 -12.82
N ASN A 140 10.00 -9.47 -13.75
CA ASN A 140 8.86 -9.02 -14.55
C ASN A 140 7.64 -8.60 -13.70
N ASN A 141 7.87 -7.91 -12.58
CA ASN A 141 6.83 -7.43 -11.67
C ASN A 141 5.96 -8.55 -11.05
N ASN A 142 6.51 -9.77 -10.90
CA ASN A 142 5.79 -10.84 -10.20
C ASN A 142 5.75 -10.63 -8.68
N ALA A 143 6.40 -9.59 -8.16
CA ALA A 143 6.31 -9.18 -6.76
C ALA A 143 6.08 -7.68 -6.68
N SER A 144 5.29 -7.23 -5.72
CA SER A 144 5.11 -5.82 -5.43
C SER A 144 4.96 -5.56 -3.94
N PHE A 145 5.43 -4.40 -3.51
CA PHE A 145 5.34 -3.92 -2.15
C PHE A 145 4.75 -2.51 -2.14
N ASN A 146 3.78 -2.27 -1.28
CA ASN A 146 3.11 -0.98 -1.19
C ASN A 146 2.71 -0.64 0.23
N LEU A 147 3.00 0.58 0.67
CA LEU A 147 2.35 1.20 1.81
C LEU A 147 1.34 2.24 1.32
N GLN A 148 0.13 2.19 1.87
CA GLN A 148 -0.86 3.21 1.64
C GLN A 148 -0.75 4.27 2.74
N LEU A 149 -0.30 5.47 2.36
CA LEU A 149 -0.10 6.60 3.26
C LEU A 149 -1.31 7.51 3.26
N GLN A 150 -1.83 7.83 4.43
CA GLN A 150 -2.88 8.84 4.59
C GLN A 150 -2.27 10.14 5.11
N THR A 151 -2.45 11.24 4.37
CA THR A 151 -1.93 12.55 4.74
C THR A 151 -2.94 13.36 5.55
N LYS A 152 -2.48 14.38 6.29
CA LYS A 152 -3.36 15.29 7.06
C LYS A 152 -4.30 16.11 6.18
N ASP A 153 -3.92 16.37 4.95
CA ASP A 153 -4.74 17.04 3.95
C ASP A 153 -5.66 16.09 3.16
N ASN A 154 -5.95 14.91 3.75
CA ASN A 154 -6.88 13.90 3.26
C ASN A 154 -6.52 13.27 1.90
N ARG A 155 -5.24 13.19 1.56
CA ARG A 155 -4.78 12.39 0.42
C ARG A 155 -4.51 10.96 0.87
N VAL A 156 -4.72 10.04 -0.07
CA VAL A 156 -4.32 8.63 0.05
C VAL A 156 -3.31 8.35 -1.04
N LEU A 157 -2.06 8.10 -0.65
CA LEU A 157 -0.94 7.90 -1.56
C LEU A 157 -0.42 6.48 -1.44
N ASN A 158 -0.14 5.84 -2.58
CA ASN A 158 0.53 4.54 -2.63
C ASN A 158 2.02 4.74 -2.85
N THR A 159 2.84 4.20 -1.99
CA THR A 159 4.31 4.32 -2.12
C THR A 159 4.83 3.75 -3.42
N LYS A 160 4.20 2.69 -3.96
CA LYS A 160 4.58 2.07 -5.24
C LYS A 160 4.51 3.02 -6.45
N ASP A 161 3.74 4.09 -6.35
CA ASP A 161 3.55 5.08 -7.42
C ASP A 161 4.48 6.30 -7.26
N LEU A 162 5.26 6.37 -6.17
CA LEU A 162 6.09 7.51 -5.78
C LEU A 162 7.58 7.21 -5.98
N PHE A 163 8.38 8.27 -6.18
CA PHE A 163 9.81 8.15 -6.39
C PHE A 163 10.60 8.27 -5.09
N PHE A 164 11.50 7.32 -4.88
CA PHE A 164 12.46 7.29 -3.78
C PHE A 164 13.83 7.74 -4.24
N THR A 165 14.58 8.34 -3.34
CA THR A 165 15.98 8.69 -3.55
C THR A 165 16.84 7.59 -2.94
N PRO A 166 17.64 6.87 -3.74
CA PRO A 166 18.55 5.85 -3.25
C PRO A 166 19.81 6.47 -2.65
N GLU A 167 20.28 5.88 -1.56
CA GLU A 167 21.56 6.17 -0.92
C GLU A 167 22.22 4.85 -0.52
N LEU A 168 23.24 4.44 -1.28
CA LEU A 168 23.95 3.19 -1.09
C LEU A 168 25.24 3.45 -0.31
N THR A 169 25.41 2.76 0.81
CA THR A 169 26.62 2.81 1.65
C THR A 169 27.12 1.41 1.95
N LYS A 170 28.37 1.32 2.44
CA LYS A 170 28.96 0.08 2.94
C LYS A 170 29.43 0.28 4.36
N ASP A 171 29.12 -0.66 5.23
CA ASP A 171 29.53 -0.65 6.63
C ASP A 171 29.85 -2.08 7.08
N ASP A 172 31.09 -2.32 7.55
CA ASP A 172 31.58 -3.62 7.99
C ASP A 172 31.27 -4.77 7.01
N GLY A 173 31.49 -4.51 5.71
CA GLY A 173 31.21 -5.46 4.62
C GLY A 173 29.76 -5.54 4.20
N ASN A 174 28.80 -5.05 5.00
CA ASN A 174 27.39 -5.00 4.65
C ASN A 174 27.14 -3.93 3.57
N GLN A 175 26.28 -4.23 2.61
CA GLN A 175 25.71 -3.21 1.74
C GLN A 175 24.41 -2.71 2.36
N ILE A 176 24.33 -1.39 2.55
CA ILE A 176 23.18 -0.72 3.13
C ILE A 176 22.61 0.24 2.10
N LEU A 177 21.37 -0.02 1.67
CA LEU A 177 20.62 0.85 0.79
C LEU A 177 19.48 1.52 1.55
N SER A 178 19.53 2.84 1.63
CA SER A 178 18.46 3.69 2.13
C SER A 178 17.68 4.28 0.95
N MET A 179 16.42 3.88 0.81
CA MET A 179 15.48 4.44 -0.16
C MET A 179 14.59 5.44 0.54
N LYS A 180 14.75 6.75 0.25
CA LYS A 180 14.05 7.83 0.96
C LYS A 180 12.95 8.45 0.09
N LEU A 181 11.69 8.30 0.49
CA LEU A 181 10.57 9.06 -0.06
C LEU A 181 10.45 10.38 0.69
N LYS A 182 10.93 11.46 0.09
CA LYS A 182 11.10 12.75 0.75
C LYS A 182 9.85 13.63 0.61
N ALA A 183 9.36 14.15 1.74
CA ALA A 183 8.37 15.24 1.77
C ALA A 183 9.04 16.62 1.91
N SER A 184 10.29 16.65 2.38
CA SER A 184 11.22 17.79 2.42
C SER A 184 12.64 17.24 2.57
N GLU A 185 13.64 18.12 2.74
CA GLU A 185 15.03 17.71 2.97
C GLU A 185 15.18 16.82 4.21
N ASN A 186 14.48 17.18 5.29
CA ASN A 186 14.59 16.55 6.62
C ASN A 186 13.38 15.68 7.00
N SER A 187 12.38 15.56 6.12
CA SER A 187 11.16 14.79 6.38
C SER A 187 10.98 13.73 5.31
N PHE A 188 11.03 12.45 5.70
CA PHE A 188 11.00 11.33 4.75
C PHE A 188 10.49 10.03 5.37
N LEU A 189 9.95 9.16 4.52
CA LEU A 189 9.79 7.74 4.77
C LEU A 189 11.00 7.02 4.19
N GLU A 190 11.61 6.12 4.94
CA GLU A 190 12.79 5.36 4.55
C GLU A 190 12.48 3.86 4.51
N TYR A 191 12.87 3.21 3.41
CA TYR A 191 13.03 1.77 3.30
C TYR A 191 14.51 1.46 3.36
N LYS A 192 14.94 0.81 4.43
CA LYS A 192 16.34 0.46 4.64
C LYS A 192 16.54 -1.03 4.39
N TYR A 193 17.38 -1.34 3.43
CA TYR A 193 17.80 -2.69 3.08
C TYR A 193 19.23 -2.90 3.54
N VAL A 194 19.50 -4.02 4.21
CA VAL A 194 20.85 -4.42 4.62
C VAL A 194 21.13 -5.82 4.10
N LEU A 195 22.10 -5.92 3.17
CA LEU A 195 22.57 -7.18 2.62
C LEU A 195 23.96 -7.49 3.18
N LYS A 196 24.05 -8.56 3.96
CA LYS A 196 25.31 -9.03 4.56
C LYS A 196 26.13 -9.84 3.58
N PRO A 197 27.48 -9.85 3.70
CA PRO A 197 28.31 -10.75 2.92
C PRO A 197 27.96 -12.21 3.25
N ASN A 198 28.07 -13.09 2.25
CA ASN A 198 27.85 -14.53 2.39
C ASN A 198 26.51 -14.93 3.05
N ASP A 199 25.45 -14.14 2.85
CA ASP A 199 24.11 -14.41 3.38
C ASP A 199 23.04 -14.34 2.27
N TYR A 200 22.02 -15.19 2.36
CA TYR A 200 20.82 -15.13 1.51
C TYR A 200 19.72 -14.26 2.11
N MET A 201 19.85 -13.88 3.38
CA MET A 201 18.86 -13.07 4.07
C MET A 201 19.10 -11.59 3.84
N LEU A 202 18.01 -10.86 3.65
CA LEU A 202 17.99 -9.42 3.53
C LEU A 202 17.23 -8.84 4.72
N ASP A 203 17.89 -7.99 5.51
CA ASP A 203 17.20 -7.25 6.55
C ASP A 203 16.49 -6.05 5.92
N PHE A 204 15.23 -5.85 6.29
CA PHE A 204 14.39 -4.76 5.78
C PHE A 204 13.70 -4.03 6.92
N ASP A 205 13.92 -2.72 6.98
CA ASP A 205 13.29 -1.81 7.95
C ASP A 205 12.52 -0.70 7.25
N VAL A 206 11.38 -0.32 7.82
CA VAL A 206 10.63 0.87 7.44
C VAL A 206 10.70 1.89 8.56
N ARG A 207 11.17 3.09 8.26
CA ARG A 207 11.33 4.19 9.23
C ARG A 207 10.71 5.47 8.70
N SER A 208 10.31 6.35 9.60
CA SER A 208 9.84 7.69 9.25
C SER A 208 10.55 8.74 10.08
N GLN A 209 10.93 9.85 9.45
CA GLN A 209 11.50 11.00 10.10
C GLN A 209 10.73 12.25 9.69
N GLY A 210 10.35 13.09 10.67
CA GLY A 210 9.73 14.39 10.44
C GLY A 210 8.36 14.38 9.76
N LEU A 211 7.72 13.22 9.60
CA LEU A 211 6.44 13.07 8.89
C LEU A 211 5.20 13.27 9.75
N ASN A 212 5.33 13.53 11.04
CA ASN A 212 4.22 13.76 11.95
C ASN A 212 3.35 14.99 11.60
N THR A 213 3.89 15.94 10.83
CA THR A 213 3.15 17.09 10.31
C THR A 213 2.48 16.82 8.97
N VAL A 214 2.91 15.80 8.24
CA VAL A 214 2.46 15.43 6.90
C VAL A 214 1.45 14.29 6.94
N LEU A 215 1.78 13.21 7.67
CA LEU A 215 0.96 12.02 7.76
C LEU A 215 -0.11 12.14 8.85
N ASN A 216 -1.25 11.51 8.62
CA ASN A 216 -2.30 11.34 9.61
C ASN A 216 -1.97 10.15 10.51
N THR A 217 -1.25 10.39 11.60
CA THR A 217 -0.80 9.35 12.54
C THR A 217 -1.94 8.68 13.32
N GLY A 218 -3.15 9.23 13.28
CA GLY A 218 -4.35 8.62 13.87
C GLY A 218 -5.00 7.56 12.95
N LYS A 219 -4.46 7.34 11.76
CA LYS A 219 -4.94 6.33 10.82
C LYS A 219 -3.92 5.21 10.66
N PRO A 220 -4.37 3.95 10.49
CA PRO A 220 -3.46 2.85 10.19
C PRO A 220 -2.78 3.07 8.83
N VAL A 221 -1.60 2.49 8.68
CA VAL A 221 -0.92 2.36 7.40
C VAL A 221 -1.23 0.97 6.87
N ASP A 222 -1.87 0.90 5.70
CA ASP A 222 -2.15 -0.37 5.05
C ASP A 222 -0.92 -0.84 4.30
N PHE A 223 -0.58 -2.10 4.54
CA PHE A 223 0.57 -2.79 3.96
C PHE A 223 0.07 -3.85 2.98
N ASN A 224 0.50 -3.76 1.73
CA ASN A 224 0.21 -4.75 0.71
C ASN A 224 1.52 -5.32 0.16
N TRP A 225 1.65 -6.64 0.22
CA TRP A 225 2.76 -7.37 -0.36
C TRP A 225 2.21 -8.52 -1.21
N ASP A 226 2.43 -8.41 -2.50
CA ASP A 226 2.02 -9.41 -3.50
C ASP A 226 3.28 -10.13 -4.01
N LEU A 227 3.23 -11.47 -4.08
CA LEU A 227 4.31 -12.36 -4.56
C LEU A 227 3.79 -13.28 -5.66
#